data_bffcb91076e0763bc1479190e55bf023
#
_entry.id   bffcb91076e0763bc1479190e55bf023
#
_cell.length_a   1.000
_cell.length_b   1.000
_cell.length_c   1.000
_cell.angle_alpha   90.00
_cell.angle_beta   90.00
_cell.angle_gamma   90.00
#
_symmetry.space_group_name_H-M   'P 1'
#
loop_
_entity.id
_entity.type
_entity.pdbx_description
1 polymer ?
#
loop_
_entity_poly.entity_id
_entity_poly.type
_entity_poly.pdbx_seq_one_letter_code
_entity_poly.pdbx_strand_id
1 'polypeptide(L)'
;DEFPNSYIYNNLKFKQGVHYISSFQDPEESAKLIDTNLESFFRLSYRDISSMLSQPDLSLSNLFTNGKSGKLVVDDKIINNYINHFDGHSLYQPICWYSNIDLNIELSNEWRNKVTTPVTFLYGELDVAVKLTDKMTDRLKNLGTDITIKEVRGAGHWLPLTHKESVLSEIS
;
A
#
# COMPACT_ATOMS: atom_id res chain seq x y z
N ASP A 1 18.41 7.18 12.97
CA ASP A 1 18.14 5.77 12.64
C ASP A 1 16.65 5.57 12.36
N GLU A 2 16.13 6.20 11.30
CA GLU A 2 14.71 6.17 11.00
C GLU A 2 14.37 5.00 10.07
N PHE A 3 13.43 4.17 10.48
CA PHE A 3 12.83 3.15 9.66
C PHE A 3 12.06 3.79 8.50
N PRO A 4 11.96 3.18 7.30
CA PRO A 4 11.17 3.72 6.19
C PRO A 4 9.74 4.09 6.58
N ASN A 5 9.13 3.30 7.48
CA ASN A 5 7.78 3.55 7.97
C ASN A 5 7.70 4.77 8.90
N SER A 6 8.72 5.02 9.74
CA SER A 6 8.73 6.23 10.57
C SER A 6 8.88 7.50 9.72
N TYR A 7 9.61 7.42 8.60
CA TYR A 7 9.69 8.52 7.65
C TYR A 7 8.33 8.80 6.99
N ILE A 8 7.64 7.76 6.53
CA ILE A 8 6.31 7.89 5.94
C ILE A 8 5.33 8.44 6.98
N TYR A 9 5.31 7.88 8.18
CA TYR A 9 4.43 8.31 9.26
C TYR A 9 4.68 9.76 9.67
N ASN A 10 5.93 10.13 9.93
CA ASN A 10 6.28 11.50 10.32
C ASN A 10 5.95 12.53 9.22
N ASN A 11 6.19 12.19 7.95
CA ASN A 11 5.82 13.07 6.84
C ASN A 11 4.31 13.15 6.62
N LEU A 12 3.57 12.07 6.85
CA LEU A 12 2.11 12.06 6.75
C LEU A 12 1.45 12.75 7.94
N LYS A 13 2.02 12.65 9.15
CA LYS A 13 1.55 13.34 10.34
C LYS A 13 1.60 14.86 10.19
N PHE A 14 2.60 15.40 9.51
CA PHE A 14 2.68 16.82 9.17
C PHE A 14 1.67 17.27 8.09
N LYS A 15 1.08 16.32 7.36
CA LYS A 15 0.07 16.57 6.32
C LYS A 15 -1.30 16.02 6.75
N GLN A 16 -1.70 16.24 8.00
CA GLN A 16 -3.00 15.79 8.49
C GLN A 16 -4.13 16.15 7.51
N GLY A 17 -4.92 15.15 7.13
CA GLY A 17 -6.06 15.31 6.23
C GLY A 17 -5.74 15.28 4.73
N VAL A 18 -4.46 15.21 4.33
CA VAL A 18 -4.05 15.27 2.91
C VAL A 18 -3.70 13.91 2.31
N HIS A 19 -3.67 12.84 3.12
CA HIS A 19 -3.30 11.50 2.66
C HIS A 19 -4.19 10.42 3.29
N TYR A 20 -4.58 9.40 2.53
CA TYR A 20 -5.48 8.34 3.01
C TYR A 20 -4.94 7.60 4.24
N ILE A 21 -3.62 7.40 4.35
CA ILE A 21 -3.01 6.77 5.54
C ILE A 21 -3.25 7.65 6.78
N SER A 22 -3.24 8.98 6.64
CA SER A 22 -3.58 9.89 7.75
C SER A 22 -5.06 9.78 8.12
N SER A 23 -5.95 9.60 7.14
CA SER A 23 -7.37 9.33 7.40
C SER A 23 -7.54 8.02 8.16
N PHE A 24 -6.81 6.97 7.79
CA PHE A 24 -6.86 5.65 8.43
C PHE A 24 -6.31 5.61 9.88
N GLN A 25 -5.72 6.71 10.38
CA GLN A 25 -5.40 6.82 11.81
C GLN A 25 -6.66 6.96 12.67
N ASP A 26 -7.79 7.38 12.08
CA ASP A 26 -9.12 7.27 12.66
C ASP A 26 -9.90 6.18 11.90
N PRO A 27 -9.82 4.92 12.36
CA PRO A 27 -10.41 3.81 11.64
C PRO A 27 -11.95 3.82 11.68
N GLU A 28 -12.57 4.40 12.73
CA GLU A 28 -14.02 4.48 12.84
C GLU A 28 -14.61 5.44 11.79
N GLU A 29 -14.08 6.66 11.71
CA GLU A 29 -14.54 7.65 10.74
C GLU A 29 -14.22 7.22 9.31
N SER A 30 -13.04 6.64 9.10
CA SER A 30 -12.67 6.11 7.79
C SER A 30 -13.58 4.97 7.33
N ALA A 31 -13.90 4.04 8.23
CA ALA A 31 -14.81 2.95 7.93
C ALA A 31 -16.21 3.45 7.57
N LYS A 32 -16.78 4.36 8.36
CA LYS A 32 -18.09 4.96 8.04
C LYS A 32 -18.12 5.58 6.64
N LEU A 33 -17.08 6.33 6.30
CA LEU A 33 -16.96 6.95 4.98
C LEU A 33 -16.83 5.91 3.86
N ILE A 34 -16.04 4.86 4.06
CA ILE A 34 -15.84 3.81 3.05
C ILE A 34 -17.08 2.93 2.92
N ASP A 35 -17.69 2.50 4.03
CA ASP A 35 -18.85 1.62 4.03
C ASP A 35 -20.04 2.25 3.27
N THR A 36 -20.14 3.58 3.30
CA THR A 36 -21.14 4.33 2.49
C THR A 36 -20.70 4.55 1.04
N ASN A 37 -19.45 4.29 0.68
CA ASN A 37 -18.88 4.50 -0.65
C ASN A 37 -18.12 3.26 -1.17
N LEU A 38 -18.59 2.07 -0.82
CA LEU A 38 -17.87 0.80 -0.99
C LEU A 38 -17.44 0.54 -2.44
N GLU A 39 -18.33 0.75 -3.40
CA GLU A 39 -18.00 0.60 -4.82
C GLU A 39 -16.90 1.57 -5.26
N SER A 40 -17.02 2.84 -4.87
CA SER A 40 -16.01 3.86 -5.20
C SER A 40 -14.67 3.51 -4.57
N PHE A 41 -14.66 3.02 -3.34
CA PHE A 41 -13.44 2.58 -2.64
C PHE A 41 -12.72 1.46 -3.38
N PHE A 42 -13.42 0.36 -3.72
CA PHE A 42 -12.78 -0.76 -4.41
C PHE A 42 -12.36 -0.40 -5.84
N ARG A 43 -13.18 0.37 -6.58
CA ARG A 43 -12.80 0.85 -7.90
C ARG A 43 -11.59 1.79 -7.88
N LEU A 44 -11.42 2.56 -6.82
CA LEU A 44 -10.27 3.42 -6.63
C LEU A 44 -9.02 2.61 -6.26
N SER A 45 -9.15 1.68 -5.30
CA SER A 45 -8.04 0.89 -4.77
C SER A 45 -7.38 0.01 -5.83
N TYR A 46 -8.15 -0.53 -6.79
CA TYR A 46 -7.64 -1.41 -7.85
C TYR A 46 -7.39 -0.66 -9.17
N ARG A 47 -6.95 0.59 -9.10
CA ARG A 47 -6.49 1.35 -10.28
C ARG A 47 -4.97 1.42 -10.36
N ASP A 48 -4.47 1.74 -11.53
CA ASP A 48 -3.11 2.25 -11.66
C ASP A 48 -3.01 3.55 -10.87
N ILE A 49 -2.27 3.48 -9.76
CA ILE A 49 -2.19 4.57 -8.77
C ILE A 49 -1.20 5.68 -9.14
N SER A 50 -0.43 5.52 -10.22
CA SER A 50 0.60 6.49 -10.62
C SER A 50 0.04 7.90 -10.82
N SER A 51 -1.11 8.00 -11.48
CA SER A 51 -1.81 9.28 -11.68
C SER A 51 -2.50 9.80 -10.41
N MET A 52 -2.94 8.91 -9.53
CA MET A 52 -3.59 9.27 -8.28
C MET A 52 -2.58 9.87 -7.29
N LEU A 53 -1.41 9.26 -7.13
CA LEU A 53 -0.38 9.72 -6.20
C LEU A 53 0.29 11.04 -6.62
N SER A 54 0.08 11.50 -7.85
CA SER A 54 0.50 12.84 -8.29
C SER A 54 -0.44 13.96 -7.82
N GLN A 55 -1.60 13.63 -7.25
CA GLN A 55 -2.54 14.63 -6.76
C GLN A 55 -2.06 15.28 -5.44
N PRO A 56 -2.32 16.57 -5.24
CA PRO A 56 -1.87 17.28 -4.04
C PRO A 56 -2.65 16.88 -2.78
N ASP A 57 -3.85 16.36 -2.93
CA ASP A 57 -4.73 15.92 -1.84
C ASP A 57 -5.16 14.47 -2.08
N LEU A 58 -4.65 13.57 -1.23
CA LEU A 58 -4.93 12.14 -1.21
C LEU A 58 -5.84 11.74 -0.03
N SER A 59 -6.55 12.70 0.59
CA SER A 59 -7.56 12.39 1.61
C SER A 59 -8.68 11.51 1.01
N LEU A 60 -9.28 10.67 1.83
CA LEU A 60 -10.37 9.78 1.37
C LEU A 60 -11.52 10.55 0.73
N SER A 61 -11.91 11.68 1.31
CA SER A 61 -12.98 12.52 0.79
C SER A 61 -12.67 13.05 -0.60
N ASN A 62 -11.45 13.55 -0.83
CA ASN A 62 -11.03 14.01 -2.14
C ASN A 62 -10.89 12.87 -3.15
N LEU A 63 -10.35 11.73 -2.71
CA LEU A 63 -10.20 10.55 -3.57
C LEU A 63 -11.57 10.02 -4.04
N PHE A 64 -12.58 9.98 -3.19
CA PHE A 64 -13.94 9.57 -3.60
C PHE A 64 -14.61 10.56 -4.55
N THR A 65 -14.32 11.84 -4.41
CA THR A 65 -14.89 12.89 -5.27
C THR A 65 -14.16 13.00 -6.61
N ASN A 66 -12.82 12.99 -6.58
CA ASN A 66 -11.96 13.37 -7.70
C ASN A 66 -11.00 12.25 -8.16
N GLY A 67 -10.84 11.17 -7.40
CA GLY A 67 -9.83 10.13 -7.61
C GLY A 67 -10.11 9.12 -8.74
N LYS A 68 -10.93 9.48 -9.73
CA LYS A 68 -11.38 8.56 -10.80
C LYS A 68 -10.37 8.33 -11.93
N SER A 69 -9.14 8.83 -11.80
CA SER A 69 -8.09 8.66 -12.80
C SER A 69 -7.42 7.29 -12.73
N GLY A 70 -6.89 6.83 -13.86
CA GLY A 70 -6.18 5.56 -13.96
C GLY A 70 -7.06 4.39 -14.45
N LYS A 71 -6.40 3.41 -15.08
CA LYS A 71 -7.05 2.19 -15.58
C LYS A 71 -7.24 1.20 -14.44
N LEU A 72 -8.38 0.50 -14.40
CA LEU A 72 -8.57 -0.65 -13.51
C LEU A 72 -7.55 -1.74 -13.87
N VAL A 73 -6.93 -2.32 -12.86
CA VAL A 73 -5.96 -3.43 -12.98
C VAL A 73 -6.59 -4.81 -12.78
N VAL A 74 -7.86 -4.83 -12.43
CA VAL A 74 -8.70 -6.03 -12.31
C VAL A 74 -10.01 -5.84 -13.09
N ASP A 75 -10.70 -6.94 -13.40
CA ASP A 75 -12.02 -6.88 -14.03
C ASP A 75 -13.15 -6.53 -13.03
N ASP A 76 -14.31 -6.15 -13.57
CA ASP A 76 -15.48 -5.80 -12.77
C ASP A 76 -15.98 -6.98 -11.90
N LYS A 77 -15.74 -8.22 -12.31
CA LYS A 77 -16.14 -9.39 -11.53
C LYS A 77 -15.40 -9.45 -10.20
N ILE A 78 -14.11 -9.13 -10.19
CA ILE A 78 -13.29 -9.08 -8.97
C ILE A 78 -13.79 -7.95 -8.07
N ILE A 79 -14.03 -6.75 -8.62
CA ILE A 79 -14.58 -5.61 -7.87
C ILE A 79 -15.92 -5.99 -7.25
N ASN A 80 -16.84 -6.56 -8.02
CA ASN A 80 -18.16 -6.95 -7.54
C ASN A 80 -18.09 -8.02 -6.45
N ASN A 81 -17.14 -8.95 -6.53
CA ASN A 81 -16.93 -9.94 -5.46
C ASN A 81 -16.53 -9.27 -4.14
N TYR A 82 -15.66 -8.26 -4.16
CA TYR A 82 -15.32 -7.50 -2.96
C TYR A 82 -16.52 -6.72 -2.43
N ILE A 83 -17.25 -6.02 -3.30
CA ILE A 83 -18.45 -5.27 -2.90
C ILE A 83 -19.44 -6.20 -2.21
N ASN A 84 -19.77 -7.32 -2.84
CA ASN A 84 -20.73 -8.30 -2.28
C ASN A 84 -20.24 -8.90 -0.96
N HIS A 85 -18.92 -9.09 -0.79
CA HIS A 85 -18.36 -9.65 0.44
C HIS A 85 -18.46 -8.66 1.60
N PHE A 86 -18.25 -7.36 1.33
CA PHE A 86 -18.28 -6.32 2.35
C PHE A 86 -19.65 -5.63 2.47
N ASP A 87 -20.64 -5.98 1.64
CA ASP A 87 -22.00 -5.46 1.78
C ASP A 87 -22.58 -5.92 3.13
N GLY A 88 -22.93 -4.97 3.98
CA GLY A 88 -23.35 -5.23 5.35
C GLY A 88 -22.23 -5.57 6.35
N HIS A 89 -20.97 -5.54 5.93
CA HIS A 89 -19.79 -5.72 6.76
C HIS A 89 -18.89 -4.49 6.74
N SER A 90 -18.44 -4.04 7.92
CA SER A 90 -17.58 -2.86 7.99
C SER A 90 -16.13 -3.14 7.60
N LEU A 91 -15.52 -2.18 6.91
CA LEU A 91 -14.07 -2.15 6.66
C LEU A 91 -13.25 -1.66 7.86
N TYR A 92 -13.87 -1.47 9.03
CA TYR A 92 -13.18 -1.08 10.25
C TYR A 92 -11.94 -1.96 10.56
N GLN A 93 -12.13 -3.28 10.57
CA GLN A 93 -11.06 -4.22 10.91
C GLN A 93 -9.85 -4.15 9.96
N PRO A 94 -10.02 -4.19 8.62
CA PRO A 94 -8.92 -3.98 7.70
C PRO A 94 -8.20 -2.64 7.86
N ILE A 95 -8.94 -1.55 8.19
CA ILE A 95 -8.36 -0.23 8.36
C ILE A 95 -7.52 -0.12 9.63
N CYS A 96 -7.86 -0.86 10.69
CA CYS A 96 -7.07 -0.90 11.93
C CYS A 96 -5.60 -1.33 11.71
N TRP A 97 -5.28 -1.99 10.60
CA TRP A 97 -3.90 -2.27 10.21
C TRP A 97 -3.05 -0.99 10.14
N TYR A 98 -3.62 0.08 9.59
CA TYR A 98 -2.92 1.36 9.44
C TYR A 98 -2.78 2.13 10.75
N SER A 99 -3.72 2.00 11.68
CA SER A 99 -3.63 2.64 13.00
C SER A 99 -2.56 2.01 13.91
N ASN A 100 -2.07 0.81 13.57
CA ASN A 100 -1.01 0.12 14.29
C ASN A 100 0.41 0.44 13.77
N ILE A 101 0.58 1.42 12.90
CA ILE A 101 1.90 1.71 12.28
C ILE A 101 2.96 1.99 13.34
N ASP A 102 2.68 2.82 14.34
CA ASP A 102 3.64 3.16 15.41
C ASP A 102 4.01 1.93 16.22
N LEU A 103 3.03 1.11 16.60
CA LEU A 103 3.26 -0.13 17.33
C LEU A 103 4.09 -1.11 16.48
N ASN A 104 3.79 -1.24 15.20
CA ASN A 104 4.54 -2.10 14.28
C ASN A 104 6.01 -1.63 14.13
N ILE A 105 6.25 -0.32 14.13
CA ILE A 105 7.61 0.25 14.12
C ILE A 105 8.35 -0.12 15.40
N GLU A 106 7.72 0.03 16.56
CA GLU A 106 8.30 -0.33 17.85
C GLU A 106 8.66 -1.81 17.90
N LEU A 107 7.72 -2.69 17.60
CA LEU A 107 7.91 -4.13 17.56
C LEU A 107 8.98 -4.56 16.55
N SER A 108 9.05 -3.88 15.39
CA SER A 108 10.04 -4.20 14.37
C SER A 108 11.49 -3.98 14.80
N ASN A 109 11.74 -3.16 15.82
CA ASN A 109 13.10 -2.96 16.36
C ASN A 109 13.71 -4.25 16.90
N GLU A 110 12.89 -5.15 17.45
CA GLU A 110 13.32 -6.45 17.96
C GLU A 110 13.76 -7.42 16.86
N TRP A 111 13.29 -7.20 15.64
CA TRP A 111 13.50 -8.09 14.49
C TRP A 111 14.59 -7.63 13.54
N ARG A 112 15.17 -6.45 13.79
CA ARG A 112 16.25 -5.89 12.95
C ARG A 112 17.43 -6.87 12.90
N ASN A 113 17.94 -7.08 11.68
CA ASN A 113 19.09 -7.96 11.39
C ASN A 113 18.90 -9.44 11.76
N LYS A 114 17.65 -9.91 11.85
CA LYS A 114 17.36 -11.30 12.26
C LYS A 114 16.72 -12.15 11.15
N VAL A 115 16.63 -11.65 9.94
CA VAL A 115 16.08 -12.41 8.82
C VAL A 115 17.15 -13.37 8.32
N THR A 116 16.97 -14.66 8.61
CA THR A 116 17.89 -15.73 8.21
C THR A 116 17.39 -16.55 7.02
N THR A 117 16.11 -16.42 6.68
CA THR A 117 15.50 -17.05 5.51
C THR A 117 15.86 -16.26 4.25
N PRO A 118 16.17 -16.91 3.12
CA PRO A 118 16.32 -16.23 1.84
C PRO A 118 15.06 -15.39 1.50
N VAL A 119 15.25 -14.16 1.08
CA VAL A 119 14.18 -13.22 0.74
C VAL A 119 14.40 -12.66 -0.65
N THR A 120 13.39 -12.73 -1.50
CA THR A 120 13.32 -11.96 -2.75
C THR A 120 12.34 -10.82 -2.60
N PHE A 121 12.82 -9.58 -2.70
CA PHE A 121 12.00 -8.39 -2.71
C PHE A 121 11.75 -7.95 -4.16
N LEU A 122 10.50 -8.08 -4.61
CA LEU A 122 10.07 -7.65 -5.94
C LEU A 122 9.38 -6.29 -5.86
N TYR A 123 9.71 -5.38 -6.77
CA TYR A 123 9.02 -4.10 -6.90
C TYR A 123 8.82 -3.72 -8.36
N GLY A 124 7.80 -2.92 -8.62
CA GLY A 124 7.52 -2.43 -9.97
C GLY A 124 8.32 -1.16 -10.30
N GLU A 125 8.88 -1.10 -11.50
CA GLU A 125 9.60 0.09 -12.03
C GLU A 125 8.76 1.37 -11.94
N LEU A 126 7.45 1.26 -12.18
CA LEU A 126 6.49 2.36 -12.20
C LEU A 126 5.74 2.53 -10.87
N ASP A 127 6.12 1.79 -9.83
CA ASP A 127 5.48 1.91 -8.52
C ASP A 127 5.95 3.18 -7.82
N VAL A 128 5.05 4.16 -7.77
CA VAL A 128 5.31 5.45 -7.11
C VAL A 128 5.10 5.41 -5.59
N ALA A 129 4.45 4.37 -5.06
CA ALA A 129 4.28 4.15 -3.62
C ALA A 129 5.50 3.48 -2.99
N VAL A 130 6.21 2.64 -3.74
CA VAL A 130 7.41 1.91 -3.30
C VAL A 130 8.58 2.25 -4.21
N LYS A 131 9.05 3.49 -4.15
CA LYS A 131 10.24 3.91 -4.90
C LYS A 131 11.48 3.62 -4.07
N LEU A 132 12.27 2.64 -4.49
CA LEU A 132 13.53 2.34 -3.82
C LEU A 132 14.55 3.46 -4.05
N THR A 133 15.07 3.99 -2.96
CA THR A 133 16.26 4.84 -2.93
C THR A 133 17.47 3.98 -2.57
N ASP A 134 18.69 4.46 -2.84
CA ASP A 134 19.92 3.77 -2.43
C ASP A 134 19.92 3.46 -0.93
N LYS A 135 19.48 4.41 -0.10
CA LYS A 135 19.34 4.24 1.35
C LYS A 135 18.37 3.11 1.72
N MET A 136 17.24 2.98 1.02
CA MET A 136 16.27 1.89 1.25
C MET A 136 16.82 0.56 0.78
N THR A 137 17.50 0.54 -0.36
CA THR A 137 18.17 -0.64 -0.90
C THR A 137 19.21 -1.18 0.07
N ASP A 138 20.07 -0.31 0.61
CA ASP A 138 21.07 -0.67 1.61
C ASP A 138 20.42 -1.21 2.90
N ARG A 139 19.33 -0.59 3.34
CA ARG A 139 18.59 -1.08 4.52
C ARG A 139 17.97 -2.45 4.28
N LEU A 140 17.35 -2.69 3.13
CA LEU A 140 16.80 -4.00 2.77
C LEU A 140 17.90 -5.05 2.79
N LYS A 141 19.05 -4.79 2.16
CA LYS A 141 20.20 -5.70 2.15
C LYS A 141 20.75 -6.00 3.56
N ASN A 142 20.61 -5.06 4.48
CA ASN A 142 21.05 -5.21 5.87
C ASN A 142 20.00 -5.87 6.80
N LEU A 143 18.80 -6.23 6.30
CA LEU A 143 17.80 -6.94 7.11
C LEU A 143 18.16 -8.40 7.35
N GLY A 144 18.95 -9.01 6.47
CA GLY A 144 19.33 -10.41 6.56
C GLY A 144 20.57 -10.75 5.74
N THR A 145 20.93 -12.02 5.75
CA THR A 145 22.16 -12.52 5.08
C THR A 145 21.97 -12.86 3.61
N ASP A 146 20.72 -13.08 3.19
CA ASP A 146 20.39 -13.51 1.81
C ASP A 146 19.15 -12.73 1.33
N ILE A 147 19.39 -11.51 0.89
CA ILE A 147 18.34 -10.60 0.39
C ILE A 147 18.60 -10.28 -1.08
N THR A 148 17.71 -10.74 -1.95
CA THR A 148 17.69 -10.40 -3.38
C THR A 148 16.65 -9.32 -3.64
N ILE A 149 17.01 -8.29 -4.41
CA ILE A 149 16.13 -7.20 -4.79
C ILE A 149 16.00 -7.19 -6.32
N LYS A 150 14.78 -7.28 -6.83
CA LYS A 150 14.50 -7.36 -8.27
C LYS A 150 13.45 -6.35 -8.70
N GLU A 151 13.76 -5.60 -9.74
CA GLU A 151 12.83 -4.69 -10.41
C GLU A 151 12.07 -5.43 -11.51
N VAL A 152 10.76 -5.23 -11.57
CA VAL A 152 9.92 -5.72 -12.66
C VAL A 152 9.57 -4.55 -13.57
N ARG A 153 10.12 -4.57 -14.80
CA ARG A 153 9.95 -3.49 -15.77
C ARG A 153 8.51 -3.35 -16.21
N GLY A 154 8.05 -2.11 -16.35
CA GLY A 154 6.70 -1.77 -16.75
C GLY A 154 5.62 -2.07 -15.70
N ALA A 155 5.99 -2.65 -14.55
CA ALA A 155 5.05 -2.97 -13.49
C ALA A 155 4.82 -1.77 -12.57
N GLY A 156 3.56 -1.60 -12.13
CA GLY A 156 3.17 -0.64 -11.09
C GLY A 156 2.97 -1.31 -9.73
N HIS A 157 2.17 -0.66 -8.88
CA HIS A 157 1.92 -1.08 -7.50
C HIS A 157 1.30 -2.48 -7.38
N TRP A 158 0.38 -2.82 -8.26
CA TRP A 158 -0.36 -4.09 -8.23
C TRP A 158 0.38 -5.21 -8.98
N LEU A 159 1.67 -5.39 -8.67
CA LEU A 159 2.56 -6.34 -9.32
C LEU A 159 1.95 -7.76 -9.45
N PRO A 160 1.40 -8.39 -8.39
CA PRO A 160 0.86 -9.75 -8.49
C PRO A 160 -0.35 -9.87 -9.42
N LEU A 161 -1.05 -8.77 -9.68
CA LEU A 161 -2.25 -8.75 -10.54
C LEU A 161 -1.89 -8.45 -12.00
N THR A 162 -0.91 -7.58 -12.23
CA THR A 162 -0.57 -7.08 -13.56
C THR A 162 0.59 -7.83 -14.21
N HIS A 163 1.50 -8.40 -13.39
CA HIS A 163 2.71 -9.11 -13.84
C HIS A 163 2.86 -10.47 -13.13
N LYS A 164 1.77 -11.24 -13.12
CA LYS A 164 1.66 -12.51 -12.43
C LYS A 164 2.81 -13.47 -12.76
N GLU A 165 3.19 -13.59 -14.03
CA GLU A 165 4.24 -14.52 -14.47
C GLU A 165 5.60 -14.15 -13.89
N SER A 166 5.90 -12.85 -13.77
CA SER A 166 7.13 -12.38 -13.12
C SER A 166 7.18 -12.75 -11.64
N VAL A 167 6.03 -12.71 -10.95
CA VAL A 167 5.95 -13.11 -9.54
C VAL A 167 6.07 -14.63 -9.41
N LEU A 168 5.39 -15.41 -10.24
CA LEU A 168 5.42 -16.87 -10.20
C LEU A 168 6.81 -17.43 -10.50
N SER A 169 7.57 -16.79 -11.39
CA SER A 169 8.95 -17.22 -11.71
C SER A 169 9.93 -17.09 -10.53
N GLU A 170 9.56 -16.33 -9.49
CA GLU A 170 10.40 -16.19 -8.28
C GLU A 170 9.99 -17.16 -7.16
N ILE A 171 8.84 -17.82 -7.29
CA ILE A 171 8.31 -18.78 -6.31
C ILE A 171 8.65 -20.23 -6.72
N SER A 172 8.88 -20.44 -8.02
CA SER A 172 9.27 -21.74 -8.60
C SER A 172 10.77 -21.93 -8.53
#